data_3d3ec2996593f9883ebdaa9d6aceca9b
#
_entry.id   3d3ec2996593f9883ebdaa9d6aceca9b
#
_cell.length_a   1.000
_cell.length_b   1.000
_cell.length_c   1.000
_cell.angle_alpha   90.00
_cell.angle_beta   90.00
_cell.angle_gamma   90.00
#
_symmetry.space_group_name_H-M   'P 1'
#
loop_
_entity.id
_entity.type
_entity.pdbx_description
1 polymer ?
#
loop_
_entity_poly.entity_id
_entity_poly.type
_entity_poly.pdbx_seq_one_letter_code
_entity_poly.pdbx_strand_id
1 'polypeptide(L)'
;MRTLTLKHLRATTGRSRDAQPVPRATLLTTTACHLCEDAHQELSRRAGCGELSLEVVAVESDEGRALVATHRPAMFPLVLLDGRPLGHGRLSRRRLDAALRSGKVR
;
A
#
# COMPACT_ATOMS: atom_id res chain seq x y z
N MET A 1 6.23 -2.38 37.18
CA MET A 1 6.15 -2.19 36.87
C MET A 1 6.08 -2.15 36.35
N ARG A 2 5.90 -2.34 36.28
CA ARG A 2 5.72 -2.27 35.68
C ARG A 2 5.77 -2.19 34.86
N THR A 3 5.53 -2.34 34.78
CA THR A 3 5.51 -2.22 33.99
C THR A 3 5.47 -2.14 33.12
N LEU A 4 5.38 -2.34 33.00
CA LEU A 4 5.30 -2.18 32.22
C LEU A 4 5.29 -2.18 31.41
N THR A 5 5.10 -2.32 31.51
CA THR A 5 5.03 -2.19 30.79
C THR A 5 5.05 -2.26 29.86
N LEU A 6 4.99 -2.54 29.87
CA LEU A 6 5.00 -2.52 29.12
C LEU A 6 4.80 -2.57 28.27
N LYS A 7 4.70 -2.66 28.35
CA LYS A 7 4.55 -2.59 27.66
C LYS A 7 4.41 -2.39 26.83
N HIS A 8 4.41 -2.61 26.84
CA HIS A 8 4.41 -2.30 26.17
C HIS A 8 4.37 -2.41 25.35
N LEU A 9 4.26 -2.60 25.51
CA LEU A 9 4.33 -2.56 24.91
C LEU A 9 4.17 -2.72 24.11
N ARG A 10 4.07 -2.91 24.04
CA ARG A 10 3.95 -2.95 23.34
C ARG A 10 3.90 -3.02 22.47
N ALA A 11 3.67 -3.15 22.44
CA ALA A 11 3.67 -3.15 21.70
C ALA A 11 3.83 -3.31 20.89
N THR A 12 3.70 -3.58 20.79
CA THR A 12 3.85 -3.62 20.21
C THR A 12 3.97 -3.90 19.47
N THR A 13 3.85 -4.16 19.30
CA THR A 13 3.95 -4.33 18.71
C THR A 13 4.09 -4.61 17.97
N GLY A 14 4.10 -4.93 17.72
CA GLY A 14 4.20 -5.08 17.03
C GLY A 14 4.48 -5.32 16.32
N ARG A 15 4.63 -5.40 16.10
CA ARG A 15 4.91 -5.29 15.48
C ARG A 15 5.71 -5.39 15.21
N SER A 16 5.82 -5.50 14.96
CA SER A 16 6.43 -5.32 14.76
C SER A 16 7.10 -5.14 14.63
N ARG A 17 7.11 -5.22 14.70
CA ARG A 17 7.59 -4.75 14.47
C ARG A 17 8.39 -4.35 14.54
N ASP A 18 8.61 -4.43 14.76
CA ASP A 18 9.25 -3.85 14.77
C ASP A 18 10.23 -3.50 14.27
N ALA A 19 9.85 -3.68 14.47
CA ALA A 19 11.03 -3.74 13.72
C ALA A 19 11.02 -2.89 12.48
N GLN A 20 11.32 -3.45 11.35
CA GLN A 20 11.33 -2.68 10.14
C GLN A 20 9.96 -2.50 9.56
N PRO A 21 9.49 -1.29 9.39
CA PRO A 21 8.20 -1.09 8.73
C PRO A 21 8.28 -1.52 7.29
N VAL A 22 7.23 -2.13 6.81
CA VAL A 22 7.12 -2.47 5.41
C VAL A 22 6.58 -1.29 4.63
N PRO A 23 6.79 -1.22 3.32
CA PRO A 23 6.22 -0.15 2.52
C PRO A 23 4.71 -0.16 2.56
N ARG A 24 4.13 1.00 2.44
CA ARG A 24 2.68 1.12 2.39
C ARG A 24 2.25 1.25 0.94
N ALA A 25 1.40 0.34 0.49
CA ALA A 25 0.82 0.41 -0.83
C ALA A 25 -0.56 1.05 -0.72
N THR A 26 -0.81 2.05 -1.54
CA THR A 26 -2.12 2.68 -1.64
C THR A 26 -2.70 2.33 -3.00
N LEU A 27 -3.87 1.73 -3.00
CA LEU A 27 -4.55 1.33 -4.22
C LEU A 27 -5.77 2.22 -4.42
N LEU A 28 -5.71 3.08 -5.42
CA LEU A 28 -6.82 3.98 -5.75
C LEU A 28 -7.67 3.29 -6.81
N THR A 29 -8.91 2.99 -6.45
CA THR A 29 -9.78 2.16 -7.30
C THR A 29 -11.04 2.90 -7.70
N THR A 30 -11.64 2.41 -8.79
CA THR A 30 -12.97 2.84 -9.19
C THR A 30 -13.83 1.58 -9.36
N THR A 31 -15.14 1.77 -9.49
CA THR A 31 -16.05 0.65 -9.62
C THR A 31 -15.95 -0.01 -11.00
N ALA A 32 -16.38 -1.27 -11.09
CA ALA A 32 -16.43 -2.01 -12.34
C ALA A 32 -15.10 -1.98 -13.08
N CYS A 33 -14.04 -2.29 -12.36
CA CYS A 33 -12.70 -2.17 -12.92
C CYS A 33 -11.95 -3.47 -12.71
N HIS A 34 -11.78 -4.23 -13.79
CA HIS A 34 -11.09 -5.52 -13.71
C HIS A 34 -9.63 -5.35 -13.33
N LEU A 35 -9.00 -4.31 -13.83
CA LEU A 35 -7.59 -4.06 -13.49
C LEU A 35 -7.44 -3.70 -12.02
N CYS A 36 -8.44 -3.01 -11.46
CA CYS A 36 -8.44 -2.71 -10.04
C CYS A 36 -8.56 -4.00 -9.22
N GLU A 37 -9.41 -4.91 -9.67
CA GLU A 37 -9.59 -6.18 -8.96
C GLU A 37 -8.31 -7.00 -9.01
N ASP A 38 -7.66 -7.06 -10.16
CA ASP A 38 -6.40 -7.78 -10.29
C ASP A 38 -5.34 -7.19 -9.37
N ALA A 39 -5.22 -5.87 -9.37
CA ALA A 39 -4.26 -5.21 -8.50
C ALA A 39 -4.57 -5.47 -7.03
N HIS A 40 -5.84 -5.42 -6.67
CA HIS A 40 -6.25 -5.68 -5.30
C HIS A 40 -5.86 -7.08 -4.86
N GLN A 41 -6.08 -8.07 -5.73
CA GLN A 41 -5.74 -9.44 -5.38
C GLN A 41 -4.23 -9.61 -5.19
N GLU A 42 -3.44 -9.05 -6.09
CA GLU A 42 -2.00 -9.21 -5.99
C GLU A 42 -1.44 -8.47 -4.78
N LEU A 43 -1.90 -7.24 -4.55
CA LEU A 43 -1.40 -6.47 -3.41
C LEU A 43 -1.85 -7.09 -2.09
N SER A 44 -3.06 -7.65 -2.05
CA SER A 44 -3.53 -8.35 -0.86
C SER A 44 -2.66 -9.57 -0.57
N ARG A 45 -2.28 -10.29 -1.61
CA ARG A 45 -1.41 -11.45 -1.44
C ARG A 45 -0.06 -11.04 -0.86
N ARG A 46 0.51 -9.95 -1.39
CA ARG A 46 1.78 -9.46 -0.88
C ARG A 46 1.67 -8.98 0.55
N ALA A 47 0.55 -8.34 0.87
CA ALA A 47 0.32 -7.89 2.25
C ALA A 47 0.21 -9.09 3.18
N GLY A 48 -0.46 -10.15 2.73
CA GLY A 48 -0.57 -11.36 3.53
C GLY A 48 0.77 -12.04 3.77
N CYS A 49 1.73 -11.82 2.89
CA CYS A 49 3.08 -12.35 3.05
C CYS A 49 3.99 -11.41 3.83
N GLY A 50 3.46 -10.28 4.29
CA GLY A 50 4.27 -9.34 5.07
C GLY A 50 5.17 -8.46 4.26
N GLU A 51 4.99 -8.40 2.93
CA GLU A 51 5.87 -7.62 2.08
C GLU A 51 5.51 -6.14 2.02
N LEU A 52 4.25 -5.83 2.29
CA LEU A 52 3.77 -4.45 2.30
C LEU A 52 2.51 -4.39 3.15
N SER A 53 2.07 -3.18 3.45
CA SER A 53 0.74 -2.96 4.00
C SER A 53 -0.12 -2.34 2.93
N LEU A 54 -1.41 -2.65 2.92
CA LEU A 54 -2.29 -2.22 1.83
C LEU A 54 -3.40 -1.33 2.37
N GLU A 55 -3.56 -0.20 1.71
CA GLU A 55 -4.70 0.68 1.94
C GLU A 55 -5.44 0.84 0.62
N VAL A 56 -6.75 0.59 0.63
CA VAL A 56 -7.57 0.71 -0.57
C VAL A 56 -8.40 1.98 -0.44
N VAL A 57 -8.33 2.83 -1.45
CA VAL A 57 -8.99 4.13 -1.44
C VAL A 57 -9.91 4.20 -2.66
N ALA A 58 -11.18 4.48 -2.42
CA ALA A 58 -12.14 4.65 -3.50
C ALA A 58 -11.98 6.03 -4.12
N VAL A 59 -12.08 6.10 -5.43
CA VAL A 59 -11.90 7.36 -6.13
C VAL A 59 -12.93 8.41 -5.71
N GLU A 60 -14.12 7.96 -5.29
CA GLU A 60 -15.18 8.87 -4.87
C GLU A 60 -14.99 9.47 -3.49
N SER A 61 -14.10 8.89 -2.69
CA SER A 61 -13.87 9.39 -1.34
C SER A 61 -13.13 10.73 -1.39
N ASP A 62 -13.15 11.43 -0.28
CA ASP A 62 -12.40 12.69 -0.20
C ASP A 62 -10.91 12.45 -0.44
N GLU A 63 -10.38 11.40 0.17
CA GLU A 63 -8.99 11.06 -0.02
C GLU A 63 -8.73 10.69 -1.47
N GLY A 64 -9.64 9.94 -2.08
CA GLY A 64 -9.48 9.54 -3.47
C GLY A 64 -9.46 10.72 -4.41
N ARG A 65 -10.35 11.68 -4.18
CA ARG A 65 -10.37 12.89 -5.00
C ARG A 65 -9.10 13.68 -4.86
N ALA A 66 -8.55 13.76 -3.65
CA ALA A 66 -7.30 14.45 -3.43
C ALA A 66 -6.15 13.76 -4.17
N LEU A 67 -6.13 12.44 -4.16
CA LEU A 67 -5.10 11.69 -4.87
C LEU A 67 -5.20 11.90 -6.38
N VAL A 68 -6.42 11.93 -6.90
CA VAL A 68 -6.61 12.19 -8.33
C VAL A 68 -6.09 13.59 -8.68
N ALA A 69 -6.41 14.57 -7.84
CA ALA A 69 -5.96 15.93 -8.10
C ALA A 69 -4.45 16.05 -8.09
N THR A 70 -3.80 15.31 -7.20
CA THR A 70 -2.35 15.37 -7.08
C THR A 70 -1.64 14.62 -8.20
N HIS A 71 -2.09 13.41 -8.50
CA HIS A 71 -1.35 12.51 -9.38
C HIS A 71 -1.90 12.44 -10.79
N ARG A 72 -3.15 12.85 -10.98
CA ARG A 72 -3.80 12.88 -12.29
C ARG A 72 -3.56 11.64 -13.11
N PRO A 73 -3.94 10.47 -12.58
CA PRO A 73 -3.68 9.23 -13.30
C PRO A 73 -4.48 9.17 -14.59
N ALA A 74 -3.85 8.69 -15.65
CA ALA A 74 -4.54 8.52 -16.92
C ALA A 74 -5.47 7.34 -16.90
N MET A 75 -5.20 6.37 -16.03
CA MET A 75 -5.99 5.15 -15.94
C MET A 75 -6.06 4.72 -14.48
N PHE A 76 -6.99 3.82 -14.21
CA PHE A 76 -7.08 3.20 -12.90
C PHE A 76 -6.77 1.71 -13.04
N PRO A 77 -6.27 1.08 -11.99
CA PRO A 77 -5.98 1.67 -10.68
C PRO A 77 -4.69 2.49 -10.68
N LEU A 78 -4.58 3.37 -9.71
CA LEU A 78 -3.32 4.02 -9.41
C LEU A 78 -2.76 3.35 -8.17
N VAL A 79 -1.50 2.92 -8.24
CA VAL A 79 -0.83 2.29 -7.11
C VAL A 79 0.31 3.18 -6.66
N LEU A 80 0.31 3.49 -5.37
CA LEU A 80 1.40 4.26 -4.76
C LEU A 80 2.13 3.36 -3.78
N LEU A 81 3.45 3.47 -3.75
CA LEU A 81 4.26 2.87 -2.70
C LEU A 81 4.91 3.98 -1.90
N ASP A 82 4.58 4.04 -0.61
CA ASP A 82 5.07 5.11 0.27
C ASP A 82 4.84 6.48 -0.35
N GLY A 83 3.66 6.65 -0.96
CA GLY A 83 3.26 7.91 -1.54
C GLY A 83 3.78 8.20 -2.93
N ARG A 84 4.58 7.32 -3.50
CA ARG A 84 5.13 7.51 -4.84
C ARG A 84 4.42 6.64 -5.85
N PRO A 85 4.07 7.17 -7.01
CA PRO A 85 3.38 6.36 -8.00
C PRO A 85 4.25 5.21 -8.50
N LEU A 86 3.72 4.01 -8.38
CA LEU A 86 4.35 2.85 -8.99
C LEU A 86 3.93 2.74 -10.45
N GLY A 87 2.67 3.11 -10.72
CA GLY A 87 2.13 3.06 -12.05
C GLY A 87 0.63 3.21 -12.01
N HIS A 88 0.03 3.34 -13.16
CA HIS A 88 -1.42 3.39 -13.27
C HIS A 88 -1.84 2.45 -14.39
N GLY A 89 -3.08 1.98 -14.32
CA GLY A 89 -3.56 0.93 -15.19
C GLY A 89 -3.13 -0.42 -14.65
N ARG A 90 -2.85 -1.36 -15.54
CA ARG A 90 -2.50 -2.72 -15.13
C ARG A 90 -1.29 -2.71 -14.20
N LEU A 91 -1.43 -3.40 -13.07
CA LEU A 91 -0.32 -3.51 -12.13
C LEU A 91 0.80 -4.34 -12.73
N SER A 92 2.00 -3.79 -12.74
CA SER A 92 3.18 -4.50 -13.21
C SER A 92 3.82 -5.22 -12.02
N ARG A 93 3.74 -6.55 -12.05
CA ARG A 93 4.34 -7.33 -10.98
C ARG A 93 5.85 -7.20 -10.96
N ARG A 94 6.44 -7.04 -12.14
CA ARG A 94 7.88 -6.83 -12.23
C ARG A 94 8.30 -5.54 -11.55
N ARG A 95 7.57 -4.45 -11.79
CA ARG A 95 7.88 -3.18 -11.14
C ARG A 95 7.68 -3.27 -9.64
N LEU A 96 6.62 -3.94 -9.24
CA LEU A 96 6.36 -4.13 -7.83
C LEU A 96 7.49 -4.91 -7.17
N ASP A 97 7.89 -6.01 -7.79
CA ASP A 97 9.00 -6.82 -7.26
C ASP A 97 10.27 -6.00 -7.13
N ALA A 98 10.57 -5.23 -8.16
CA ALA A 98 11.79 -4.42 -8.15
C ALA A 98 11.75 -3.37 -7.04
N ALA A 99 10.61 -2.72 -6.88
CA ALA A 99 10.46 -1.70 -5.86
C ALA A 99 10.58 -2.30 -4.46
N LEU A 100 9.97 -3.45 -4.25
CA LEU A 100 10.02 -4.09 -2.93
C LEU A 100 11.42 -4.60 -2.62
N ARG A 101 12.12 -5.13 -3.65
CA ARG A 101 13.46 -5.64 -3.45
C ARG A 101 14.46 -4.55 -3.14
N SER A 102 14.31 -3.42 -3.80
CA SER A 102 15.30 -2.36 -3.68
C SER A 102 15.29 -1.69 -2.33
N GLY A 103 14.15 -1.69 -1.66
CA GLY A 103 14.00 -1.00 -0.40
C GLY A 103 14.12 0.50 -0.55
N LYS A 104 13.96 1.02 -1.76
CA LYS A 104 14.15 2.44 -2.01
C LYS A 104 12.88 3.20 -2.21
N VAL A 105 11.78 2.61 -1.87
CA VAL A 105 10.51 3.28 -2.04
C VAL A 105 10.26 4.32 -0.98
N ARG A 106 11.07 4.37 0.02
CA ARG A 106 10.93 5.39 1.05
C ARG A 106 11.65 6.66 0.71
#